data_5ff85ea9c7851829c44dd83239212dee
#
_entry.id   5ff85ea9c7851829c44dd83239212dee
#
_cell.length_a   1.000
_cell.length_b   1.000
_cell.length_c   1.000
_cell.angle_alpha   90.00
_cell.angle_beta   90.00
_cell.angle_gamma   90.00
#
_symmetry.space_group_name_H-M   'P 1'
#
loop_
_entity.id
_entity.type
_entity.pdbx_description
1 polymer ?
#
loop_
_entity_poly.entity_id
_entity_poly.type
_entity_poly.pdbx_seq_one_letter_code
_entity_poly.pdbx_strand_id
1 'polypeptide(L)'
;MQVLALKLVTGEDVLGEVESQSETETVLCNPVGVAIVRGADGKPNVGFAPFPLHAAEEKNRRIAFANKHVVYSYVPADDFVKNYNQIFGAGIILPNKQFITG
;
A
#
# COMPACT_ATOMS: atom_id res chain seq x y z
N MET A 1 -7.18 -8.81 8.11
CA MET A 1 -6.15 -7.90 8.58
C MET A 1 -6.47 -6.49 8.17
N GLN A 2 -6.02 -5.56 8.94
CA GLN A 2 -6.35 -4.17 8.70
C GLN A 2 -5.34 -3.54 7.75
N VAL A 3 -5.83 -2.74 6.82
CA VAL A 3 -4.98 -1.94 5.95
C VAL A 3 -4.64 -0.65 6.67
N LEU A 4 -3.38 -0.33 6.71
CA LEU A 4 -2.89 0.85 7.41
C LEU A 4 -2.02 1.65 6.46
N ALA A 5 -2.04 2.95 6.62
CA ALA A 5 -1.18 3.84 5.84
C ALA A 5 -0.15 4.45 6.76
N LEU A 6 1.07 4.55 6.27
CA LEU A 6 2.17 5.17 6.99
C LEU A 6 2.68 6.35 6.17
N LYS A 7 2.89 7.47 6.87
CA LYS A 7 3.57 8.61 6.27
C LYS A 7 5.02 8.53 6.71
N LEU A 8 5.92 8.39 5.76
CA LEU A 8 7.33 8.23 6.08
C LEU A 8 8.03 9.60 6.12
N VAL A 9 9.15 9.64 6.81
CA VAL A 9 9.93 10.88 6.92
C VAL A 9 10.41 11.37 5.56
N THR A 10 10.46 10.48 4.56
CA THR A 10 10.83 10.88 3.21
C THR A 10 9.68 11.51 2.45
N GLY A 11 8.49 11.54 3.03
CA GLY A 11 7.32 12.15 2.40
C GLY A 11 6.41 11.18 1.69
N GLU A 12 6.79 9.90 1.63
CA GLU A 12 5.98 8.92 0.94
C GLU A 12 4.84 8.43 1.81
N ASP A 13 3.72 8.11 1.17
CA ASP A 13 2.63 7.41 1.82
C ASP A 13 2.65 5.96 1.38
N VAL A 14 2.62 5.04 2.33
CA VAL A 14 2.70 3.61 2.04
C VAL A 14 1.51 2.93 2.71
N LEU A 15 0.82 2.10 1.96
CA LEU A 15 -0.30 1.32 2.48
C LEU A 15 0.06 -0.15 2.49
N GLY A 16 -0.47 -0.88 3.45
CA GLY A 16 -0.30 -2.32 3.49
C GLY A 16 -1.13 -2.93 4.59
N GLU A 17 -1.22 -4.24 4.57
CA GLU A 17 -1.89 -4.94 5.67
C GLU A 17 -0.93 -5.09 6.82
N VAL A 18 -1.43 -4.77 8.02
CA VAL A 18 -0.57 -4.84 9.20
C VAL A 18 -0.35 -6.29 9.57
N GLU A 19 0.89 -6.70 9.53
CA GLU A 19 1.27 -8.04 9.96
C GLU A 19 1.57 -8.03 11.45
N SER A 20 2.33 -7.04 11.89
CA SER A 20 2.67 -6.91 13.30
C SER A 20 3.10 -5.48 13.58
N GLN A 21 3.01 -5.10 14.82
CA GLN A 21 3.46 -3.80 15.29
C GLN A 21 4.15 -3.98 16.62
N SER A 22 5.25 -3.29 16.80
CA SER A 22 5.97 -3.30 18.07
C SER A 22 6.38 -1.89 18.39
N GLU A 23 7.15 -1.70 19.44
CA GLU A 23 7.63 -0.37 19.81
C GLU A 23 8.63 0.16 18.80
N THR A 24 9.31 -0.73 18.08
CA THR A 24 10.37 -0.29 17.19
C THR A 24 10.03 -0.40 15.72
N GLU A 25 9.07 -1.23 15.36
CA GLU A 25 8.79 -1.41 13.93
C GLU A 25 7.36 -1.79 13.66
N THR A 26 6.92 -1.50 12.46
CA THR A 26 5.62 -1.90 11.93
C THR A 26 5.89 -2.71 10.69
N VAL A 27 5.36 -3.92 10.63
CA VAL A 27 5.54 -4.79 9.47
C VAL A 27 4.26 -4.76 8.64
N LEU A 28 4.40 -4.39 7.39
CA LEU A 28 3.27 -4.39 6.45
C LEU A 28 3.45 -5.49 5.44
N CYS A 29 2.35 -6.15 5.12
CA CYS A 29 2.31 -7.16 4.08
C CYS A 29 1.83 -6.51 2.80
N ASN A 30 2.51 -6.79 1.70
CA ASN A 30 2.20 -6.26 0.38
C ASN A 30 2.11 -4.74 0.38
N PRO A 31 3.16 -4.06 0.84
CA PRO A 31 3.10 -2.60 0.88
C PRO A 31 3.11 -2.00 -0.52
N VAL A 32 2.37 -0.92 -0.69
CA VAL A 32 2.34 -0.18 -1.94
C VAL A 32 2.52 1.30 -1.63
N GLY A 33 3.18 2.00 -2.52
CA GLY A 33 3.28 3.44 -2.43
C GLY A 33 2.10 4.09 -3.12
N VAL A 34 1.75 5.28 -2.68
CA VAL A 34 0.66 6.04 -3.27
C VAL A 34 1.27 7.12 -4.14
N ALA A 35 0.84 7.20 -5.37
CA ALA A 35 1.36 8.20 -6.30
C ALA A 35 0.19 8.90 -6.97
N ILE A 36 0.40 10.17 -7.29
CA ILE A 36 -0.58 10.92 -8.04
C ILE A 36 -0.10 10.96 -9.48
N VAL A 37 -0.94 10.46 -10.39
CA VAL A 37 -0.62 10.46 -11.80
C VAL A 37 -1.65 11.30 -12.51
N ARG A 38 -1.25 11.88 -13.62
CA ARG A 38 -2.16 12.71 -14.38
C ARG A 38 -2.83 11.86 -15.44
N GLY A 39 -4.14 11.88 -15.44
CA GLY A 39 -4.90 11.12 -16.39
C GLY A 39 -4.93 11.77 -17.76
N ALA A 40 -5.51 11.06 -18.72
CA ALA A 40 -5.62 11.56 -20.08
C ALA A 40 -6.45 12.83 -20.15
N ASP A 41 -7.39 13.00 -19.23
CA ASP A 41 -8.22 14.20 -19.19
C ASP A 41 -7.54 15.35 -18.44
N GLY A 42 -6.31 15.19 -18.05
CA GLY A 42 -5.58 16.21 -17.33
C GLY A 42 -5.84 16.27 -15.84
N LYS A 43 -6.75 15.44 -15.35
CA LYS A 43 -7.08 15.43 -13.93
C LYS A 43 -6.16 14.51 -13.18
N PRO A 44 -5.88 14.82 -11.91
CA PRO A 44 -5.02 13.95 -11.12
C PRO A 44 -5.77 12.68 -10.74
N ASN A 45 -5.09 11.57 -10.82
CA ASN A 45 -5.58 10.30 -10.35
C ASN A 45 -4.60 9.74 -9.36
N VAL A 46 -5.10 8.90 -8.46
CA VAL A 46 -4.25 8.25 -7.47
C VAL A 46 -3.99 6.83 -7.94
N GLY A 47 -2.74 6.45 -7.91
CA GLY A 47 -2.36 5.10 -8.28
C GLY A 47 -1.50 4.48 -7.20
N PHE A 48 -1.36 3.16 -7.26
CA PHE A 48 -0.52 2.43 -6.36
C PHE A 48 0.68 1.91 -7.14
N ALA A 49 1.84 1.95 -6.50
CA ALA A 49 3.06 1.41 -7.06
C ALA A 49 3.65 0.44 -6.06
N PRO A 50 4.38 -0.57 -6.51
CA PRO A 50 5.02 -1.47 -5.57
C PRO A 50 5.95 -0.71 -4.63
N PHE A 51 6.08 -1.16 -3.42
CA PHE A 51 7.01 -0.57 -2.49
C PHE A 51 7.78 -1.70 -1.80
N PRO A 52 9.09 -1.67 -1.85
CA PRO A 52 9.94 -0.71 -2.57
C PRO A 52 9.79 -0.86 -4.07
N LEU A 53 9.98 0.24 -4.79
CA LEU A 53 9.70 0.26 -6.21
C LEU A 53 10.49 -0.75 -7.01
N HIS A 54 11.72 -0.99 -6.62
CA HIS A 54 12.60 -1.87 -7.37
C HIS A 54 12.80 -3.23 -6.70
N ALA A 55 11.90 -3.61 -5.80
CA ALA A 55 12.01 -4.90 -5.16
C ALA A 55 11.67 -6.02 -6.14
N ALA A 56 12.25 -7.18 -5.91
CA ALA A 56 11.91 -8.35 -6.71
C ALA A 56 10.44 -8.71 -6.45
N GLU A 57 9.80 -9.27 -7.46
CA GLU A 57 8.43 -9.72 -7.29
C GLU A 57 8.38 -10.88 -6.33
N GLU A 58 7.39 -10.81 -5.46
CA GLU A 58 7.32 -11.79 -4.41
C GLU A 58 5.91 -11.81 -3.87
N LYS A 59 5.38 -13.01 -3.62
CA LYS A 59 4.07 -13.11 -3.02
C LYS A 59 4.16 -12.75 -1.56
N ASN A 60 3.19 -12.02 -1.08
CA ASN A 60 3.09 -11.70 0.34
C ASN A 60 4.37 -11.07 0.87
N ARG A 61 4.87 -10.10 0.12
CA ARG A 61 6.07 -9.39 0.54
C ARG A 61 5.81 -8.71 1.87
N ARG A 62 6.75 -8.85 2.78
CA ARG A 62 6.66 -8.20 4.08
C ARG A 62 7.82 -7.25 4.24
N ILE A 63 7.51 -6.03 4.63
CA ILE A 63 8.53 -5.01 4.85
C ILE A 63 8.36 -4.47 6.26
N ALA A 64 9.45 -4.44 7.00
CA ALA A 64 9.45 -3.88 8.34
C ALA A 64 9.87 -2.42 8.25
N PHE A 65 9.03 -1.54 8.75
CA PHE A 65 9.30 -0.11 8.74
C PHE A 65 9.69 0.29 10.14
N ALA A 66 10.86 0.90 10.29
CA ALA A 66 11.29 1.39 11.60
C ALA A 66 10.37 2.52 12.02
N ASN A 67 9.77 2.40 13.19
CA ASN A 67 8.82 3.40 13.65
C ASN A 67 9.43 4.80 13.75
N LYS A 68 10.73 4.88 13.98
CA LYS A 68 11.37 6.19 14.05
C LYS A 68 11.39 6.92 12.71
N HIS A 69 11.12 6.22 11.62
CA HIS A 69 11.05 6.83 10.30
C HIS A 69 9.62 7.02 9.84
N VAL A 70 8.65 6.77 10.70
CA VAL A 70 7.23 6.95 10.39
C VAL A 70 6.78 8.21 11.11
N VAL A 71 6.31 9.19 10.34
CA VAL A 71 5.85 10.45 10.93
C VAL A 71 4.53 10.23 11.64
N TYR A 72 3.61 9.53 10.98
CA TYR A 72 2.35 9.13 11.59
C TYR A 72 1.76 7.98 10.79
N SER A 73 0.80 7.30 11.38
CA SER A 73 0.03 6.27 10.71
C SER A 73 -1.43 6.68 10.72
N TYR A 74 -2.19 6.17 9.77
CA TYR A 74 -3.60 6.52 9.69
C TYR A 74 -4.35 5.44 8.95
N VAL A 75 -5.66 5.44 9.12
CA VAL A 75 -6.54 4.52 8.42
C VAL A 75 -6.87 5.18 7.08
N PRO A 76 -6.54 4.54 5.97
CA PRO A 76 -6.80 5.18 4.67
C PRO A 76 -8.30 5.30 4.40
N ALA A 77 -8.63 6.20 3.51
CA ALA A 77 -10.02 6.37 3.09
C ALA A 77 -10.54 5.09 2.45
N ASP A 78 -11.85 4.91 2.49
CA ASP A 78 -12.48 3.69 2.01
C ASP A 78 -12.12 3.36 0.57
N ASP A 79 -12.02 4.36 -0.29
CA ASP A 79 -11.69 4.11 -1.68
C ASP A 79 -10.32 3.48 -1.83
N PHE A 80 -9.38 3.93 -1.02
CA PHE A 80 -8.02 3.38 -1.05
C PHE A 80 -8.02 1.96 -0.55
N VAL A 81 -8.76 1.69 0.52
CA VAL A 81 -8.84 0.34 1.07
C VAL A 81 -9.47 -0.59 0.05
N LYS A 82 -10.54 -0.15 -0.62
CA LYS A 82 -11.18 -0.98 -1.63
C LYS A 82 -10.25 -1.29 -2.77
N ASN A 83 -9.53 -0.29 -3.26
CA ASN A 83 -8.59 -0.52 -4.35
C ASN A 83 -7.46 -1.44 -3.94
N TYR A 84 -6.96 -1.27 -2.74
CA TYR A 84 -5.91 -2.14 -2.23
C TYR A 84 -6.43 -3.58 -2.15
N ASN A 85 -7.63 -3.77 -1.62
CA ASN A 85 -8.18 -5.10 -1.48
C ASN A 85 -8.48 -5.75 -2.82
N GLN A 86 -8.78 -4.97 -3.85
CA GLN A 86 -8.98 -5.54 -5.17
C GLN A 86 -7.69 -6.13 -5.73
N ILE A 87 -6.57 -5.53 -5.37
CA ILE A 87 -5.28 -6.00 -5.87
C ILE A 87 -4.77 -7.17 -5.04
N PHE A 88 -4.87 -7.05 -3.71
CA PHE A 88 -4.29 -8.04 -2.82
C PHE A 88 -5.34 -8.77 -1.99
N GLY A 89 -6.60 -8.65 -2.34
CA GLY A 89 -7.70 -9.04 -1.51
C GLY A 89 -7.60 -10.43 -0.95
N ALA A 90 -7.27 -10.47 0.30
CA ALA A 90 -7.13 -11.73 0.98
C ALA A 90 -8.47 -12.43 0.98
N GLY A 91 -8.47 -13.67 0.65
CA GLY A 91 -9.69 -14.44 0.66
C GLY A 91 -10.63 -14.12 -0.47
N ILE A 92 -10.31 -13.16 -1.30
CA ILE A 92 -11.14 -12.87 -2.43
C ILE A 92 -10.48 -13.43 -3.66
N ILE A 93 -11.20 -14.25 -4.36
CA ILE A 93 -10.69 -14.83 -5.57
C ILE A 93 -11.24 -14.04 -6.70
N LEU A 94 -10.39 -13.29 -7.35
CA LEU A 94 -10.79 -12.49 -8.47
C LEU A 94 -10.70 -13.35 -9.71
N PRO A 95 -11.79 -13.44 -10.41
CA PRO A 95 -11.79 -14.30 -11.57
C PRO A 95 -10.73 -13.95 -12.54
N ASN A 96 -10.49 -12.76 -12.73
CA ASN A 96 -9.54 -12.49 -13.69
C ASN A 96 -8.66 -11.57 -13.31
N LYS A 97 -8.48 -11.34 -12.54
CA LYS A 97 -7.59 -10.63 -12.16
C LYS A 97 -7.11 -9.63 -12.86
N GLN A 98 -7.53 -9.06 -13.37
CA GLN A 98 -7.06 -8.19 -14.07
C GLN A 98 -6.90 -7.09 -13.41
N PHE A 99 -6.68 -6.91 -12.68
CA PHE A 99 -6.57 -5.89 -12.02
C PHE A 99 -6.05 -4.84 -12.57
N ILE A 100 -5.87 -4.70 -13.06
CA ILE A 100 -5.41 -3.88 -13.56
C ILE A 100 -5.60 -2.88 -13.72
N THR A 101 -5.83 -2.46 -13.64
CA THR A 101 -5.98 -1.67 -13.85
C THR A 101 -5.97 -0.80 -13.85
N GLY A 102 -5.73 -0.61 -13.75
CA GLY A 102 -5.90 0.41 -13.75
C GLY A 102 -6.07 1.15 -13.73
#